data_be8dd8404097ee3b562d82f8c4360248
#
_entry.id   be8dd8404097ee3b562d82f8c4360248
#
_cell.length_a   1.000
_cell.length_b   1.000
_cell.length_c   1.000
_cell.angle_alpha   90.00
_cell.angle_beta   90.00
_cell.angle_gamma   90.00
#
_symmetry.space_group_name_H-M   'P 1'
#
loop_
_entity.id
_entity.type
_entity.pdbx_description
1 polymer ?
#
loop_
_entity_poly.entity_id
_entity_poly.type
_entity_poly.pdbx_seq_one_letter_code
_entity_poly.pdbx_strand_id
1 'polypeptide(L)'
;MGMTLGEKIIARAAGVDFVKPNDIHTVTLDRMMSNDGTTHLTVDMYHNKLKNPKIADKDKVVFIMDHNVPAENPKTAEAHKKMRDFAIENDIKLYEGQGVCHQIMMEDYVCPGELIFGADSHTTSYGALGAFGTGVGCTDFLYAMTTGTSWVMVPETIRFNLHGKLREGVYPRDLILTIIGDIGANGANYKIMEFAGDGAHNLSVDDRMVLCNLTVEAGAKAGIVEPDEKVVEYCKVHGREAVHMFKSDEDAHFCEVYDYDLSKIEPVVVRPDFVDNFALLKDVKKEKIAIDEAFLGSCNNGRIEDLRVAAEIVKGKQVDPKVRFIVAPASKAVYIQALEEGIITTLMEAGAMVMNCNCSVCWGSCQGVIGENEVLISTGTRNFKGRAGAPSSKVYLASAATVAASALAGYITGPED
;
A
#
# COMPACT_ATOMS: atom_id res chain seq x y z
N MET A 1 15.34 -27.00 -13.01
CA MET A 1 15.39 -25.83 -12.12
C MET A 1 13.99 -25.30 -12.04
N GLY A 2 13.45 -25.30 -10.86
CA GLY A 2 12.07 -24.84 -10.62
C GLY A 2 11.98 -23.31 -10.74
N MET A 3 10.76 -22.83 -10.82
CA MET A 3 10.43 -21.39 -10.87
C MET A 3 9.92 -20.88 -9.52
N THR A 4 10.27 -19.65 -9.19
CA THR A 4 9.65 -18.92 -8.06
C THR A 4 8.19 -18.56 -8.39
N LEU A 5 7.41 -18.20 -7.37
CA LEU A 5 6.02 -17.75 -7.53
C LEU A 5 5.91 -16.59 -8.56
N GLY A 6 6.79 -15.60 -8.46
CA GLY A 6 6.80 -14.48 -9.38
C GLY A 6 7.15 -14.87 -10.82
N GLU A 7 8.12 -15.77 -11.02
CA GLU A 7 8.47 -16.31 -12.33
C GLU A 7 7.31 -17.06 -12.98
N LYS A 8 6.54 -17.86 -12.21
CA LYS A 8 5.34 -18.58 -12.72
C LYS A 8 4.26 -17.61 -13.19
N ILE A 9 4.05 -16.50 -12.48
CA ILE A 9 3.07 -15.47 -12.88
C ILE A 9 3.52 -14.82 -14.20
N ILE A 10 4.81 -14.47 -14.31
CA ILE A 10 5.36 -13.86 -15.53
C ILE A 10 5.32 -14.84 -16.70
N ALA A 11 5.70 -16.11 -16.50
CA ALA A 11 5.63 -17.16 -17.52
C ALA A 11 4.21 -17.32 -18.09
N ARG A 12 3.20 -17.41 -17.20
CA ARG A 12 1.80 -17.43 -17.58
C ARG A 12 1.40 -16.19 -18.41
N ALA A 13 1.76 -15.00 -17.95
CA ALA A 13 1.43 -13.75 -18.63
C ALA A 13 2.14 -13.58 -19.98
N ALA A 14 3.31 -14.19 -20.12
CA ALA A 14 4.08 -14.25 -21.39
C ALA A 14 3.61 -15.36 -22.34
N GLY A 15 2.78 -16.31 -21.86
CA GLY A 15 2.35 -17.46 -22.63
C GLY A 15 3.47 -18.47 -22.92
N VAL A 16 4.44 -18.61 -22.01
CA VAL A 16 5.56 -19.55 -22.10
C VAL A 16 5.58 -20.49 -20.90
N ASP A 17 6.20 -21.65 -21.06
CA ASP A 17 6.26 -22.66 -20.00
C ASP A 17 7.30 -22.33 -18.93
N PHE A 18 8.31 -21.51 -19.24
CA PHE A 18 9.44 -21.22 -18.37
C PHE A 18 10.03 -19.84 -18.63
N VAL A 19 10.44 -19.16 -17.56
CA VAL A 19 11.23 -17.93 -17.60
C VAL A 19 12.35 -18.02 -16.54
N LYS A 20 13.37 -17.20 -16.68
CA LYS A 20 14.45 -17.07 -15.69
C LYS A 20 14.79 -15.60 -15.46
N PRO A 21 15.40 -15.26 -14.33
CA PRO A 21 15.84 -13.90 -14.03
C PRO A 21 16.65 -13.27 -15.17
N ASN A 22 16.39 -11.98 -15.43
CA ASN A 22 16.98 -11.16 -16.49
C ASN A 22 16.49 -11.45 -17.93
N ASP A 23 15.65 -12.46 -18.16
CA ASP A 23 14.95 -12.59 -19.44
C ASP A 23 13.97 -11.43 -19.62
N ILE A 24 13.76 -10.99 -20.87
CA ILE A 24 12.79 -9.94 -21.19
C ILE A 24 11.68 -10.59 -22.01
N HIS A 25 10.45 -10.49 -21.52
CA HIS A 25 9.28 -11.02 -22.16
C HIS A 25 8.23 -9.94 -22.41
N THR A 26 7.51 -10.06 -23.52
CA THR A 26 6.23 -9.37 -23.70
C THR A 26 5.17 -10.13 -22.92
N VAL A 27 4.43 -9.44 -22.07
CA VAL A 27 3.40 -10.01 -21.20
C VAL A 27 2.04 -9.41 -21.52
N THR A 28 1.00 -10.22 -21.40
CA THR A 28 -0.40 -9.76 -21.43
C THR A 28 -0.81 -9.38 -20.01
N LEU A 29 -1.41 -8.20 -19.86
CA LEU A 29 -1.84 -7.70 -18.55
C LEU A 29 -3.26 -8.19 -18.24
N ASP A 30 -3.46 -8.61 -17.00
CA ASP A 30 -4.78 -9.02 -16.50
C ASP A 30 -5.60 -7.79 -16.08
N ARG A 31 -4.94 -6.82 -15.43
CA ARG A 31 -5.56 -5.57 -14.96
C ARG A 31 -4.60 -4.39 -15.09
N MET A 32 -5.17 -3.20 -15.19
CA MET A 32 -4.44 -1.93 -15.23
C MET A 32 -5.19 -0.90 -14.38
N MET A 33 -4.49 -0.25 -13.46
CA MET A 33 -5.07 0.75 -12.56
C MET A 33 -4.32 2.08 -12.66
N SER A 34 -5.04 3.19 -12.67
CA SER A 34 -4.44 4.53 -12.56
C SER A 34 -5.25 5.42 -11.63
N ASN A 35 -4.57 6.30 -10.90
CA ASN A 35 -5.19 7.23 -9.95
C ASN A 35 -5.18 8.68 -10.49
N ASP A 36 -5.81 9.61 -9.77
CA ASP A 36 -5.93 11.01 -10.18
C ASP A 36 -4.58 11.76 -10.24
N GLY A 37 -3.55 11.29 -9.51
CA GLY A 37 -2.19 11.84 -9.61
C GLY A 37 -1.51 11.60 -10.97
N THR A 38 -1.93 10.56 -11.71
CA THR A 38 -1.26 10.09 -12.93
C THR A 38 -2.16 10.03 -14.16
N THR A 39 -3.45 9.75 -14.00
CA THR A 39 -4.38 9.53 -15.12
C THR A 39 -4.53 10.74 -16.02
N HIS A 40 -4.63 11.96 -15.45
CA HIS A 40 -4.79 13.18 -16.27
C HIS A 40 -3.60 13.39 -17.22
N LEU A 41 -2.38 13.02 -16.82
CA LEU A 41 -1.19 13.05 -17.68
C LEU A 41 -1.26 11.99 -18.77
N THR A 42 -1.72 10.79 -18.43
CA THR A 42 -1.94 9.69 -19.40
C THR A 42 -2.97 10.09 -20.46
N VAL A 43 -4.08 10.73 -20.06
CA VAL A 43 -5.12 11.24 -20.98
C VAL A 43 -4.56 12.31 -21.91
N ASP A 44 -3.75 13.25 -21.39
CA ASP A 44 -3.09 14.24 -22.23
C ASP A 44 -2.16 13.60 -23.28
N MET A 45 -1.40 12.58 -22.90
CA MET A 45 -0.55 11.84 -23.86
C MET A 45 -1.37 11.04 -24.86
N TYR A 46 -2.47 10.42 -24.45
CA TYR A 46 -3.38 9.68 -25.31
C TYR A 46 -3.90 10.56 -26.47
N HIS A 47 -4.37 11.76 -26.16
CA HIS A 47 -4.88 12.68 -27.19
C HIS A 47 -3.78 13.35 -28.02
N ASN A 48 -2.65 13.70 -27.40
CA ASN A 48 -1.66 14.57 -28.06
C ASN A 48 -0.50 13.80 -28.72
N LYS A 49 -0.24 12.53 -28.33
CA LYS A 49 0.93 11.77 -28.79
C LYS A 49 0.58 10.60 -29.71
N LEU A 50 -0.63 10.11 -29.66
CA LEU A 50 -1.06 8.94 -30.42
C LEU A 50 -1.96 9.34 -31.59
N LYS A 51 -1.88 8.59 -32.71
CA LYS A 51 -2.77 8.75 -33.86
C LYS A 51 -3.88 7.72 -33.80
N ASN A 52 -5.14 8.18 -33.71
CA ASN A 52 -6.33 7.33 -33.61
C ASN A 52 -6.18 6.21 -32.55
N PRO A 53 -5.82 6.55 -31.31
CA PRO A 53 -5.63 5.55 -30.28
C PRO A 53 -6.96 4.87 -29.94
N LYS A 54 -6.87 3.63 -29.46
CA LYS A 54 -7.99 2.86 -28.90
C LYS A 54 -7.54 2.21 -27.60
N ILE A 55 -8.47 2.04 -26.69
CA ILE A 55 -8.24 1.20 -25.50
C ILE A 55 -8.30 -0.26 -25.95
N ALA A 56 -7.30 -1.05 -25.59
CA ALA A 56 -7.20 -2.44 -25.99
C ALA A 56 -8.32 -3.30 -25.41
N ASP A 57 -8.54 -3.14 -24.12
CA ASP A 57 -9.62 -3.79 -23.37
C ASP A 57 -10.03 -2.89 -22.19
N LYS A 58 -11.18 -2.24 -22.32
CA LYS A 58 -11.69 -1.29 -21.30
C LYS A 58 -12.01 -1.97 -19.97
N ASP A 59 -12.40 -3.25 -20.00
CA ASP A 59 -12.82 -3.99 -18.79
C ASP A 59 -11.62 -4.39 -17.92
N LYS A 60 -10.40 -4.25 -18.44
CA LYS A 60 -9.16 -4.42 -17.69
C LYS A 60 -8.60 -3.12 -17.13
N VAL A 61 -9.16 -1.97 -17.49
CA VAL A 61 -8.69 -0.64 -17.05
C VAL A 61 -9.61 -0.08 -15.98
N VAL A 62 -9.02 0.37 -14.87
CA VAL A 62 -9.76 0.99 -13.76
C VAL A 62 -9.12 2.32 -13.41
N PHE A 63 -9.92 3.38 -13.36
CA PHE A 63 -9.49 4.69 -12.86
C PHE A 63 -10.07 4.95 -11.48
N ILE A 64 -9.24 5.48 -10.58
CA ILE A 64 -9.64 5.74 -9.20
C ILE A 64 -9.13 7.11 -8.78
N MET A 65 -10.04 8.00 -8.39
CA MET A 65 -9.72 9.29 -7.80
C MET A 65 -9.68 9.15 -6.29
N ASP A 66 -8.49 9.20 -5.71
CA ASP A 66 -8.24 8.95 -4.29
C ASP A 66 -7.14 9.80 -3.66
N HIS A 67 -6.33 10.50 -4.46
CA HIS A 67 -5.21 11.28 -3.94
C HIS A 67 -5.63 12.71 -3.57
N ASN A 68 -6.34 13.38 -4.45
CA ASN A 68 -6.77 14.77 -4.30
C ASN A 68 -8.30 14.91 -4.24
N VAL A 69 -8.97 14.03 -3.52
CA VAL A 69 -10.44 13.96 -3.43
C VAL A 69 -10.95 14.32 -2.04
N PRO A 70 -11.90 15.25 -1.91
CA PRO A 70 -12.41 16.17 -2.94
C PRO A 70 -11.32 17.10 -3.47
N ALA A 71 -11.49 17.59 -4.71
CA ALA A 71 -10.51 18.50 -5.32
C ALA A 71 -10.28 19.73 -4.44
N GLU A 72 -9.03 19.98 -4.07
CA GLU A 72 -8.64 21.05 -3.14
C GLU A 72 -8.47 22.42 -3.82
N ASN A 73 -8.40 22.42 -5.18
CA ASN A 73 -8.27 23.66 -5.96
C ASN A 73 -8.85 23.50 -7.38
N PRO A 74 -9.07 24.61 -8.12
CA PRO A 74 -9.65 24.57 -9.47
C PRO A 74 -8.83 23.76 -10.49
N LYS A 75 -7.49 23.70 -10.37
CA LYS A 75 -6.63 22.95 -11.28
C LYS A 75 -6.86 21.44 -11.12
N THR A 76 -6.96 20.97 -9.89
CA THR A 76 -7.29 19.58 -9.57
C THR A 76 -8.71 19.25 -10.04
N ALA A 77 -9.68 20.14 -9.82
CA ALA A 77 -11.06 19.94 -10.29
C ALA A 77 -11.14 19.79 -11.83
N GLU A 78 -10.34 20.55 -12.58
CA GLU A 78 -10.24 20.42 -14.04
C GLU A 78 -9.57 19.10 -14.46
N ALA A 79 -8.53 18.64 -13.74
CA ALA A 79 -7.94 17.34 -13.96
C ALA A 79 -8.94 16.19 -13.73
N HIS A 80 -9.72 16.27 -12.64
CA HIS A 80 -10.80 15.32 -12.36
C HIS A 80 -11.90 15.35 -13.44
N LYS A 81 -12.29 16.53 -13.91
CA LYS A 81 -13.25 16.66 -15.02
C LYS A 81 -12.73 15.93 -16.27
N LYS A 82 -11.47 16.18 -16.65
CA LYS A 82 -10.82 15.50 -17.78
C LYS A 82 -10.86 13.97 -17.64
N MET A 83 -10.59 13.45 -16.43
CA MET A 83 -10.65 12.01 -16.16
C MET A 83 -12.06 11.46 -16.31
N ARG A 84 -13.09 12.16 -15.78
CA ARG A 84 -14.49 11.76 -15.92
C ARG A 84 -14.92 11.73 -17.38
N ASP A 85 -14.63 12.80 -18.13
CA ASP A 85 -14.98 12.91 -19.53
C ASP A 85 -14.35 11.78 -20.35
N PHE A 86 -13.06 11.49 -20.13
CA PHE A 86 -12.34 10.41 -20.79
C PHE A 86 -12.87 9.02 -20.40
N ALA A 87 -13.18 8.79 -19.15
CA ALA A 87 -13.74 7.52 -18.69
C ALA A 87 -15.12 7.26 -19.30
N ILE A 88 -15.98 8.30 -19.40
CA ILE A 88 -17.28 8.20 -20.06
C ILE A 88 -17.13 7.93 -21.56
N GLU A 89 -16.24 8.68 -22.24
CA GLU A 89 -16.00 8.53 -23.70
C GLU A 89 -15.53 7.11 -24.07
N ASN A 90 -14.69 6.50 -23.22
CA ASN A 90 -14.09 5.19 -23.48
C ASN A 90 -14.76 4.05 -22.71
N ASP A 91 -15.85 4.30 -21.98
CA ASP A 91 -16.59 3.33 -21.18
C ASP A 91 -15.67 2.59 -20.15
N ILE A 92 -14.75 3.36 -19.53
CA ILE A 92 -13.82 2.86 -18.50
C ILE A 92 -14.46 3.03 -17.13
N LYS A 93 -14.29 2.02 -16.27
CA LYS A 93 -14.76 2.09 -14.88
C LYS A 93 -13.97 3.15 -14.09
N LEU A 94 -14.70 4.08 -13.50
CA LEU A 94 -14.16 5.15 -12.67
C LEU A 94 -14.77 5.12 -11.27
N TYR A 95 -13.90 5.17 -10.25
CA TYR A 95 -14.26 5.39 -8.85
C TYR A 95 -13.82 6.78 -8.43
N GLU A 96 -14.69 7.52 -7.76
CA GLU A 96 -14.38 8.84 -7.22
C GLU A 96 -14.76 8.91 -5.74
N GLY A 97 -13.77 9.10 -4.85
CA GLY A 97 -13.98 9.20 -3.41
C GLY A 97 -14.55 7.93 -2.75
N GLN A 98 -14.36 6.77 -3.37
CA GLN A 98 -14.85 5.49 -2.83
C GLN A 98 -13.80 4.80 -1.93
N GLY A 99 -12.56 5.17 -2.03
CA GLY A 99 -11.45 4.60 -1.27
C GLY A 99 -10.12 4.79 -1.95
N VAL A 100 -9.05 4.43 -1.26
CA VAL A 100 -7.70 4.41 -1.80
C VAL A 100 -7.61 3.37 -2.91
N CYS A 101 -6.94 3.71 -4.02
CA CYS A 101 -6.93 2.89 -5.24
C CYS A 101 -6.50 1.44 -4.99
N HIS A 102 -5.50 1.22 -4.14
CA HIS A 102 -5.03 -0.13 -3.83
C HIS A 102 -6.06 -0.94 -3.04
N GLN A 103 -6.83 -0.30 -2.14
CA GLN A 103 -7.90 -0.96 -1.41
C GLN A 103 -9.07 -1.33 -2.33
N ILE A 104 -9.50 -0.41 -3.19
CA ILE A 104 -10.57 -0.68 -4.19
C ILE A 104 -10.16 -1.83 -5.12
N MET A 105 -8.91 -1.83 -5.60
CA MET A 105 -8.42 -2.92 -6.44
C MET A 105 -8.43 -4.26 -5.70
N MET A 106 -8.03 -4.30 -4.43
CA MET A 106 -8.07 -5.51 -3.61
C MET A 106 -9.52 -5.99 -3.36
N GLU A 107 -10.44 -5.07 -3.05
CA GLU A 107 -11.84 -5.39 -2.80
C GLU A 107 -12.56 -5.91 -4.05
N ASP A 108 -12.34 -5.28 -5.23
CA ASP A 108 -13.21 -5.49 -6.40
C ASP A 108 -12.57 -6.28 -7.56
N TYR A 109 -11.22 -6.35 -7.66
CA TYR A 109 -10.58 -6.78 -8.91
C TYR A 109 -9.51 -7.86 -8.77
N VAL A 110 -8.57 -7.73 -7.86
CA VAL A 110 -7.35 -8.55 -7.82
C VAL A 110 -7.65 -10.01 -7.52
N CYS A 111 -7.09 -10.92 -8.35
CA CYS A 111 -7.11 -12.36 -8.12
C CYS A 111 -5.68 -12.91 -8.06
N PRO A 112 -5.47 -14.05 -7.36
CA PRO A 112 -4.14 -14.68 -7.29
C PRO A 112 -3.62 -15.08 -8.67
N GLY A 113 -2.32 -14.93 -8.85
CA GLY A 113 -1.62 -15.27 -10.09
C GLY A 113 -1.81 -14.26 -11.24
N GLU A 114 -2.53 -13.15 -11.04
CA GLU A 114 -2.65 -12.07 -12.03
C GLU A 114 -1.36 -11.25 -12.12
N LEU A 115 -1.07 -10.70 -13.31
CA LEU A 115 -0.03 -9.70 -13.56
C LEU A 115 -0.70 -8.34 -13.81
N ILE A 116 -0.43 -7.38 -12.92
CA ILE A 116 -1.16 -6.13 -12.83
C ILE A 116 -0.20 -4.94 -12.88
N PHE A 117 -0.46 -3.99 -13.78
CA PHE A 117 0.22 -2.71 -13.80
C PHE A 117 -0.62 -1.61 -13.15
N GLY A 118 0.00 -0.84 -12.26
CA GLY A 118 -0.59 0.37 -11.71
C GLY A 118 0.27 1.59 -11.98
N ALA A 119 -0.35 2.69 -12.36
CA ALA A 119 0.35 3.97 -12.45
C ALA A 119 0.54 4.59 -11.05
N ASP A 120 0.91 3.75 -10.10
CA ASP A 120 1.25 4.07 -8.72
C ASP A 120 2.27 3.07 -8.15
N SER A 121 3.22 3.55 -7.35
CA SER A 121 4.32 2.74 -6.84
C SER A 121 3.86 1.65 -5.86
N HIS A 122 2.80 1.88 -5.06
CA HIS A 122 2.29 0.90 -4.10
C HIS A 122 1.38 -0.18 -4.71
N THR A 123 1.37 -0.32 -6.02
CA THR A 123 0.74 -1.43 -6.76
C THR A 123 1.26 -2.80 -6.30
N THR A 124 2.44 -2.84 -5.66
CA THR A 124 3.00 -4.02 -4.98
C THR A 124 2.05 -4.61 -3.93
N SER A 125 1.09 -3.85 -3.39
CA SER A 125 0.08 -4.30 -2.43
C SER A 125 -0.69 -5.55 -2.87
N TYR A 126 -0.88 -5.75 -4.18
CA TYR A 126 -1.69 -6.83 -4.75
C TYR A 126 -1.07 -8.21 -4.54
N GLY A 127 0.22 -8.26 -4.22
CA GLY A 127 0.89 -9.49 -3.84
C GLY A 127 0.37 -10.13 -2.55
N ALA A 128 -0.40 -9.41 -1.74
CA ALA A 128 -1.10 -9.96 -0.59
C ALA A 128 -2.09 -11.07 -0.95
N LEU A 129 -2.62 -11.06 -2.18
CA LEU A 129 -3.44 -12.12 -2.76
C LEU A 129 -2.64 -13.05 -3.68
N GLY A 130 -1.31 -12.96 -3.71
CA GLY A 130 -0.50 -13.79 -4.61
C GLY A 130 -0.50 -13.31 -6.07
N ALA A 131 -0.77 -12.04 -6.34
CA ALA A 131 -0.65 -11.43 -7.66
C ALA A 131 0.71 -10.75 -7.84
N PHE A 132 1.18 -10.61 -9.07
CA PHE A 132 2.33 -9.78 -9.40
C PHE A 132 1.83 -8.37 -9.74
N GLY A 133 1.77 -7.50 -8.73
CA GLY A 133 1.46 -6.08 -8.90
C GLY A 133 2.72 -5.24 -8.98
N THR A 134 2.83 -4.37 -9.97
CA THR A 134 4.00 -3.48 -10.10
C THR A 134 3.64 -2.09 -10.57
N GLY A 135 4.33 -1.10 -9.98
CA GLY A 135 4.21 0.30 -10.35
C GLY A 135 4.92 0.61 -11.67
N VAL A 136 4.26 1.42 -12.52
CA VAL A 136 4.79 1.88 -13.81
C VAL A 136 4.55 3.39 -13.99
N GLY A 137 5.31 4.02 -14.89
CA GLY A 137 5.09 5.42 -15.25
C GLY A 137 3.89 5.62 -16.19
N CYS A 138 3.44 6.87 -16.32
CA CYS A 138 2.30 7.23 -17.18
C CYS A 138 2.49 6.77 -18.65
N THR A 139 3.72 6.79 -19.16
CA THR A 139 4.04 6.36 -20.54
C THR A 139 3.86 4.87 -20.73
N ASP A 140 4.37 4.06 -19.78
CA ASP A 140 4.22 2.60 -19.82
C ASP A 140 2.77 2.21 -19.61
N PHE A 141 2.06 2.92 -18.72
CA PHE A 141 0.63 2.75 -18.51
C PHE A 141 -0.17 3.06 -19.78
N LEU A 142 0.13 4.15 -20.47
CA LEU A 142 -0.49 4.50 -21.75
C LEU A 142 -0.27 3.41 -22.78
N TYR A 143 0.96 2.91 -22.93
CA TYR A 143 1.27 1.81 -23.83
C TYR A 143 0.46 0.56 -23.48
N ALA A 144 0.47 0.15 -22.22
CA ALA A 144 -0.28 -0.99 -21.74
C ALA A 144 -1.78 -0.86 -21.98
N MET A 145 -2.37 0.30 -21.69
CA MET A 145 -3.79 0.60 -21.88
C MET A 145 -4.22 0.51 -23.37
N THR A 146 -3.33 0.89 -24.28
CA THR A 146 -3.64 0.90 -25.73
C THR A 146 -3.30 -0.39 -26.45
N THR A 147 -2.43 -1.25 -25.90
CA THR A 147 -2.00 -2.52 -26.51
C THR A 147 -2.49 -3.76 -25.78
N GLY A 148 -2.88 -3.65 -24.51
CA GLY A 148 -3.19 -4.77 -23.62
C GLY A 148 -1.95 -5.54 -23.15
N THR A 149 -0.75 -5.11 -23.55
CA THR A 149 0.53 -5.78 -23.29
C THR A 149 1.58 -4.81 -22.80
N SER A 150 2.66 -5.34 -22.23
CA SER A 150 3.87 -4.60 -21.95
C SER A 150 5.07 -5.54 -21.95
N TRP A 151 6.26 -5.01 -21.67
CA TRP A 151 7.44 -5.83 -21.47
C TRP A 151 7.81 -5.88 -19.99
N VAL A 152 8.33 -7.01 -19.55
CA VAL A 152 8.87 -7.21 -18.20
C VAL A 152 10.23 -7.89 -18.32
N MET A 153 11.23 -7.33 -17.69
CA MET A 153 12.45 -8.07 -17.36
C MET A 153 12.15 -8.88 -16.10
N VAL A 154 12.35 -10.19 -16.15
CA VAL A 154 12.09 -11.09 -15.02
C VAL A 154 13.00 -10.72 -13.85
N PRO A 155 12.46 -10.28 -12.69
CA PRO A 155 13.28 -9.95 -11.54
C PRO A 155 13.83 -11.21 -10.86
N GLU A 156 14.97 -11.09 -10.19
CA GLU A 156 15.39 -12.07 -9.18
C GLU A 156 14.44 -12.04 -7.97
N THR A 157 14.37 -13.12 -7.22
CA THR A 157 13.52 -13.23 -6.03
C THR A 157 14.36 -13.37 -4.76
N ILE A 158 14.08 -12.54 -3.76
CA ILE A 158 14.53 -12.70 -2.37
C ILE A 158 13.43 -13.42 -1.62
N ARG A 159 13.78 -14.46 -0.87
CA ARG A 159 12.85 -15.20 -0.02
C ARG A 159 12.94 -14.73 1.43
N PHE A 160 11.78 -14.43 2.04
CA PHE A 160 11.64 -14.11 3.45
C PHE A 160 10.79 -15.21 4.10
N ASN A 161 11.45 -16.11 4.83
CA ASN A 161 10.78 -17.14 5.61
C ASN A 161 10.34 -16.53 6.95
N LEU A 162 9.05 -16.48 7.18
CA LEU A 162 8.45 -15.97 8.41
C LEU A 162 8.04 -17.15 9.29
N HIS A 163 8.46 -17.14 10.56
CA HIS A 163 8.22 -18.23 11.50
C HIS A 163 7.42 -17.76 12.71
N GLY A 164 6.44 -18.56 13.14
CA GLY A 164 5.66 -18.32 14.35
C GLY A 164 4.62 -17.24 14.21
N LYS A 165 4.43 -16.43 15.26
CA LYS A 165 3.41 -15.36 15.32
C LYS A 165 3.97 -14.11 15.98
N LEU A 166 3.45 -12.96 15.55
CA LEU A 166 3.69 -11.68 16.22
C LEU A 166 3.13 -11.73 17.64
N ARG A 167 3.84 -11.08 18.55
CA ARG A 167 3.38 -10.93 19.95
C ARG A 167 2.28 -9.88 20.03
N GLU A 168 1.50 -9.91 21.10
CA GLU A 168 0.57 -8.83 21.42
C GLU A 168 1.31 -7.48 21.45
N GLY A 169 0.68 -6.44 20.91
CA GLY A 169 1.28 -5.10 20.79
C GLY A 169 2.30 -4.93 19.66
N VAL A 170 2.55 -5.97 18.86
CA VAL A 170 3.41 -5.93 17.65
C VAL A 170 2.57 -6.19 16.41
N TYR A 171 2.76 -5.40 15.39
CA TYR A 171 1.92 -5.38 14.19
C TYR A 171 2.72 -5.70 12.92
N PRO A 172 2.08 -6.12 11.82
CA PRO A 172 2.77 -6.40 10.55
C PRO A 172 3.60 -5.23 10.03
N ARG A 173 3.22 -4.01 10.39
CA ARG A 173 3.98 -2.82 10.06
C ARG A 173 5.35 -2.80 10.76
N ASP A 174 5.42 -3.23 12.01
CA ASP A 174 6.70 -3.32 12.73
C ASP A 174 7.61 -4.35 12.06
N LEU A 175 7.04 -5.46 11.57
CA LEU A 175 7.79 -6.49 10.83
C LEU A 175 8.38 -5.93 9.53
N ILE A 176 7.57 -5.33 8.66
CA ILE A 176 8.08 -4.86 7.37
C ILE A 176 9.06 -3.70 7.52
N LEU A 177 8.84 -2.80 8.50
CA LEU A 177 9.78 -1.71 8.78
C LEU A 177 11.10 -2.25 9.35
N THR A 178 11.08 -3.33 10.12
CA THR A 178 12.29 -4.03 10.57
C THR A 178 13.02 -4.64 9.38
N ILE A 179 12.32 -5.35 8.49
CA ILE A 179 12.90 -5.92 7.28
C ILE A 179 13.56 -4.83 6.42
N ILE A 180 12.88 -3.71 6.17
CA ILE A 180 13.44 -2.60 5.39
C ILE A 180 14.66 -2.00 6.11
N GLY A 181 14.63 -1.88 7.43
CA GLY A 181 15.78 -1.43 8.22
C GLY A 181 16.99 -2.36 8.09
N ASP A 182 16.76 -3.67 8.07
CA ASP A 182 17.83 -4.69 7.98
C ASP A 182 18.48 -4.74 6.58
N ILE A 183 17.67 -4.68 5.50
CA ILE A 183 18.18 -4.79 4.13
C ILE A 183 18.48 -3.44 3.46
N GLY A 184 17.99 -2.33 4.04
CA GLY A 184 18.11 -0.98 3.51
C GLY A 184 17.08 -0.64 2.42
N ALA A 185 16.89 0.65 2.15
CA ALA A 185 15.92 1.17 1.16
C ALA A 185 16.22 0.75 -0.31
N ASN A 186 17.38 0.18 -0.57
CA ASN A 186 17.77 -0.34 -1.89
C ASN A 186 18.05 -1.85 -1.89
N GLY A 187 17.81 -2.56 -0.78
CA GLY A 187 18.19 -3.97 -0.61
C GLY A 187 17.48 -4.92 -1.58
N ALA A 188 16.26 -4.57 -2.00
CA ALA A 188 15.50 -5.35 -2.96
C ALA A 188 15.37 -4.66 -4.33
N ASN A 189 16.30 -3.78 -4.70
CA ASN A 189 16.21 -3.01 -5.94
C ASN A 189 16.00 -3.89 -7.17
N TYR A 190 14.86 -3.67 -7.85
CA TYR A 190 14.37 -4.44 -9.00
C TYR A 190 14.17 -5.94 -8.74
N LYS A 191 14.02 -6.39 -7.50
CA LYS A 191 13.78 -7.79 -7.14
C LYS A 191 12.31 -8.00 -6.71
N ILE A 192 11.92 -9.25 -6.57
CA ILE A 192 10.68 -9.66 -5.91
C ILE A 192 11.01 -9.96 -4.45
N MET A 193 10.22 -9.46 -3.52
CA MET A 193 10.25 -9.90 -2.12
C MET A 193 9.14 -10.93 -1.93
N GLU A 194 9.49 -12.20 -1.76
CA GLU A 194 8.54 -13.29 -1.56
C GLU A 194 8.48 -13.68 -0.09
N PHE A 195 7.30 -13.57 0.52
CA PHE A 195 7.06 -13.91 1.92
C PHE A 195 6.39 -15.27 2.02
N ALA A 196 6.95 -16.15 2.83
CA ALA A 196 6.47 -17.52 2.98
C ALA A 196 6.73 -18.05 4.40
N GLY A 197 6.39 -19.33 4.63
CA GLY A 197 6.49 -19.98 5.93
C GLY A 197 5.19 -19.89 6.74
N ASP A 198 5.18 -20.59 7.87
CA ASP A 198 4.01 -20.66 8.76
C ASP A 198 3.63 -19.29 9.32
N GLY A 199 4.61 -18.39 9.54
CA GLY A 199 4.37 -17.02 9.97
C GLY A 199 3.58 -16.21 8.94
N ALA A 200 3.89 -16.34 7.64
CA ALA A 200 3.14 -15.69 6.57
C ALA A 200 1.69 -16.21 6.48
N HIS A 201 1.49 -17.53 6.66
CA HIS A 201 0.16 -18.13 6.72
C HIS A 201 -0.65 -17.71 7.95
N ASN A 202 0.00 -17.33 9.06
CA ASN A 202 -0.68 -16.82 10.25
C ASN A 202 -1.28 -15.42 10.06
N LEU A 203 -0.71 -14.60 9.14
CA LEU A 203 -1.18 -13.25 8.85
C LEU A 203 -2.54 -13.25 8.15
N SER A 204 -3.39 -12.27 8.45
CA SER A 204 -4.61 -11.99 7.69
C SER A 204 -4.26 -11.44 6.29
N VAL A 205 -5.24 -11.33 5.39
CA VAL A 205 -5.02 -10.68 4.08
C VAL A 205 -4.66 -9.21 4.27
N ASP A 206 -5.29 -8.53 5.22
CA ASP A 206 -4.98 -7.14 5.56
C ASP A 206 -3.54 -6.97 6.07
N ASP A 207 -3.07 -7.90 6.91
CA ASP A 207 -1.67 -7.92 7.36
C ASP A 207 -0.69 -8.12 6.20
N ARG A 208 -1.01 -9.04 5.27
CA ARG A 208 -0.21 -9.29 4.07
C ARG A 208 -0.16 -8.05 3.15
N MET A 209 -1.27 -7.27 3.09
CA MET A 209 -1.25 -6.01 2.38
C MET A 209 -0.25 -5.02 2.96
N VAL A 210 -0.11 -4.97 4.30
CA VAL A 210 0.90 -4.10 4.94
C VAL A 210 2.30 -4.49 4.49
N LEU A 211 2.62 -5.80 4.45
CA LEU A 211 3.92 -6.29 4.00
C LEU A 211 4.17 -5.93 2.54
N CYS A 212 3.30 -6.37 1.64
CA CYS A 212 3.48 -6.20 0.20
C CYS A 212 3.49 -4.71 -0.22
N ASN A 213 2.69 -3.87 0.43
CA ASN A 213 2.62 -2.44 0.15
C ASN A 213 3.98 -1.75 0.33
N LEU A 214 4.69 -2.03 1.41
CA LEU A 214 5.96 -1.36 1.74
C LEU A 214 7.19 -1.96 1.04
N THR A 215 7.06 -3.05 0.29
CA THR A 215 8.22 -3.63 -0.42
C THR A 215 8.85 -2.68 -1.43
N VAL A 216 8.07 -1.79 -2.03
CA VAL A 216 8.59 -0.76 -2.94
C VAL A 216 9.56 0.20 -2.23
N GLU A 217 9.44 0.37 -0.92
CA GLU A 217 10.34 1.24 -0.14
C GLU A 217 11.72 0.59 0.11
N ALA A 218 11.86 -0.71 -0.17
CA ALA A 218 13.14 -1.40 -0.29
C ALA A 218 13.64 -1.48 -1.75
N GLY A 219 12.96 -0.81 -2.69
CA GLY A 219 13.27 -0.82 -4.12
C GLY A 219 12.67 -2.01 -4.90
N ALA A 220 11.83 -2.84 -4.27
CA ALA A 220 11.28 -4.03 -4.90
C ALA A 220 10.34 -3.71 -6.08
N LYS A 221 10.36 -4.59 -7.08
CA LYS A 221 9.45 -4.56 -8.23
C LYS A 221 8.08 -5.13 -7.87
N ALA A 222 8.04 -6.12 -6.98
CA ALA A 222 6.83 -6.67 -6.40
C ALA A 222 7.11 -7.24 -5.00
N GLY A 223 6.10 -7.25 -4.13
CA GLY A 223 6.08 -8.04 -2.90
C GLY A 223 4.97 -9.06 -3.04
N ILE A 224 5.23 -10.33 -2.75
CA ILE A 224 4.24 -11.40 -2.95
C ILE A 224 4.23 -12.32 -1.73
N VAL A 225 3.03 -12.62 -1.22
CA VAL A 225 2.82 -13.68 -0.22
C VAL A 225 2.27 -14.91 -0.94
N GLU A 226 2.78 -16.09 -0.60
CA GLU A 226 2.26 -17.35 -1.12
C GLU A 226 0.76 -17.47 -0.79
N PRO A 227 -0.14 -17.60 -1.81
CA PRO A 227 -1.57 -17.66 -1.58
C PRO A 227 -2.00 -18.97 -0.92
N ASP A 228 -3.01 -18.86 -0.04
CA ASP A 228 -3.57 -19.96 0.75
C ASP A 228 -5.11 -19.89 0.82
N GLU A 229 -5.72 -20.67 1.71
CA GLU A 229 -7.16 -20.73 1.91
C GLU A 229 -7.77 -19.38 2.32
N LYS A 230 -7.01 -18.50 3.00
CA LYS A 230 -7.49 -17.15 3.35
C LYS A 230 -7.68 -16.30 2.11
N VAL A 231 -6.80 -16.47 1.10
CA VAL A 231 -6.95 -15.78 -0.20
C VAL A 231 -8.18 -16.31 -0.95
N VAL A 232 -8.44 -17.61 -0.91
CA VAL A 232 -9.65 -18.21 -1.50
C VAL A 232 -10.90 -17.63 -0.86
N GLU A 233 -10.96 -17.59 0.47
CA GLU A 233 -12.12 -17.03 1.20
C GLU A 233 -12.26 -15.53 0.96
N TYR A 234 -11.17 -14.76 0.94
CA TYR A 234 -11.20 -13.34 0.63
C TYR A 234 -11.79 -13.08 -0.76
N CYS A 235 -11.32 -13.81 -1.78
CA CYS A 235 -11.87 -13.70 -3.14
C CYS A 235 -13.36 -14.03 -3.17
N LYS A 236 -13.77 -15.12 -2.50
CA LYS A 236 -15.16 -15.57 -2.45
C LYS A 236 -16.09 -14.54 -1.78
N VAL A 237 -15.69 -13.96 -0.64
CA VAL A 237 -16.45 -12.91 0.06
C VAL A 237 -16.66 -11.69 -0.86
N HIS A 238 -15.70 -11.39 -1.74
CA HIS A 238 -15.77 -10.30 -2.69
C HIS A 238 -16.31 -10.73 -4.08
N GLY A 239 -16.97 -11.90 -4.17
CA GLY A 239 -17.63 -12.38 -5.39
C GLY A 239 -16.67 -12.77 -6.52
N ARG A 240 -15.42 -13.15 -6.20
CA ARG A 240 -14.39 -13.54 -7.16
C ARG A 240 -13.92 -14.97 -6.93
N GLU A 241 -13.29 -15.56 -7.94
CA GLU A 241 -12.71 -16.91 -7.89
C GLU A 241 -11.17 -16.84 -7.84
N ALA A 242 -10.57 -17.61 -6.94
CA ALA A 242 -9.12 -17.75 -6.83
C ALA A 242 -8.63 -18.83 -7.80
N VAL A 243 -8.29 -18.45 -9.03
CA VAL A 243 -7.99 -19.42 -10.10
C VAL A 243 -6.53 -19.90 -10.10
N HIS A 244 -5.57 -19.00 -9.96
CA HIS A 244 -4.14 -19.29 -10.11
C HIS A 244 -3.39 -19.25 -8.77
N MET A 245 -3.52 -20.30 -7.99
CA MET A 245 -2.87 -20.44 -6.67
C MET A 245 -1.43 -20.96 -6.83
N PHE A 246 -0.56 -20.13 -7.46
CA PHE A 246 0.83 -20.51 -7.66
C PHE A 246 1.61 -20.52 -6.36
N LYS A 247 2.63 -21.40 -6.31
CA LYS A 247 3.65 -21.49 -5.26
C LYS A 247 5.01 -21.68 -5.91
N SER A 248 6.06 -21.25 -5.24
CA SER A 248 7.42 -21.53 -5.68
C SER A 248 7.69 -23.04 -5.67
N ASP A 249 8.44 -23.53 -6.66
CA ASP A 249 8.86 -24.92 -6.70
C ASP A 249 9.88 -25.19 -5.58
N GLU A 250 9.98 -26.45 -5.14
CA GLU A 250 10.91 -26.83 -4.07
C GLU A 250 12.39 -26.60 -4.45
N ASP A 251 12.70 -26.71 -5.74
CA ASP A 251 14.03 -26.46 -6.29
C ASP A 251 14.16 -25.07 -6.96
N ALA A 252 13.23 -24.14 -6.67
CA ALA A 252 13.33 -22.75 -7.14
C ALA A 252 14.56 -22.05 -6.57
N HIS A 253 15.17 -21.20 -7.40
CA HIS A 253 16.36 -20.45 -6.98
C HIS A 253 15.97 -19.08 -6.43
N PHE A 254 16.42 -18.77 -5.22
CA PHE A 254 16.33 -17.45 -4.61
C PHE A 254 17.72 -16.82 -4.54
N CYS A 255 17.84 -15.56 -4.97
CA CYS A 255 19.15 -14.87 -4.94
C CYS A 255 19.61 -14.58 -3.51
N GLU A 256 18.68 -14.41 -2.57
CA GLU A 256 18.92 -14.24 -1.14
C GLU A 256 17.78 -14.89 -0.35
N VAL A 257 18.08 -15.38 0.86
CA VAL A 257 17.08 -15.96 1.77
C VAL A 257 17.28 -15.38 3.17
N TYR A 258 16.22 -14.89 3.76
CA TYR A 258 16.19 -14.36 5.12
C TYR A 258 15.17 -15.12 5.96
N ASP A 259 15.49 -15.37 7.24
CA ASP A 259 14.62 -16.04 8.22
C ASP A 259 14.27 -15.08 9.35
N TYR A 260 12.96 -14.88 9.60
CA TYR A 260 12.45 -14.02 10.67
C TYR A 260 11.58 -14.81 11.64
N ASP A 261 11.98 -14.82 12.90
CA ASP A 261 11.16 -15.29 14.02
C ASP A 261 10.24 -14.16 14.47
N LEU A 262 8.96 -14.24 14.13
CA LEU A 262 7.97 -13.20 14.40
C LEU A 262 7.81 -12.91 15.91
N SER A 263 8.13 -13.87 16.78
CA SER A 263 8.08 -13.66 18.24
C SER A 263 9.16 -12.71 18.74
N LYS A 264 10.20 -12.41 17.94
CA LYS A 264 11.30 -11.52 18.30
C LYS A 264 11.16 -10.10 17.74
N ILE A 265 10.17 -9.87 16.86
CA ILE A 265 9.90 -8.53 16.36
C ILE A 265 9.46 -7.63 17.52
N GLU A 266 9.99 -6.42 17.55
CA GLU A 266 9.64 -5.39 18.52
C GLU A 266 8.95 -4.21 17.84
N PRO A 267 8.13 -3.41 18.56
CA PRO A 267 7.58 -2.18 18.00
C PRO A 267 8.69 -1.21 17.58
N VAL A 268 8.52 -0.63 16.37
CA VAL A 268 9.51 0.26 15.77
C VAL A 268 8.95 1.62 15.39
N VAL A 269 9.82 2.60 15.31
CA VAL A 269 9.54 3.93 14.74
C VAL A 269 10.61 4.24 13.72
N VAL A 270 10.20 4.65 12.53
CA VAL A 270 11.14 5.13 11.51
C VAL A 270 11.31 6.63 11.67
N ARG A 271 12.56 7.06 11.83
CA ARG A 271 12.94 8.47 11.95
C ARG A 271 12.98 9.16 10.57
N PRO A 272 12.79 10.49 10.52
CA PRO A 272 13.01 11.25 9.28
C PRO A 272 14.45 11.08 8.76
N ASP A 273 14.76 11.16 7.54
CA ASP A 273 14.06 11.48 6.27
C ASP A 273 14.12 10.25 5.33
N PHE A 274 14.41 9.04 5.88
CA PHE A 274 14.62 7.79 5.15
C PHE A 274 13.82 6.66 5.76
N VAL A 275 13.22 5.80 4.92
CA VAL A 275 12.35 4.69 5.38
C VAL A 275 13.11 3.55 6.08
N ASP A 276 14.41 3.45 5.87
CA ASP A 276 15.31 2.49 6.55
C ASP A 276 15.97 3.04 7.83
N ASN A 277 15.64 4.29 8.23
CA ASN A 277 16.13 4.89 9.46
C ASN A 277 15.26 4.47 10.67
N PHE A 278 15.14 3.14 10.88
CA PHE A 278 14.32 2.61 11.93
C PHE A 278 15.02 2.62 13.31
N ALA A 279 14.22 2.70 14.36
CA ALA A 279 14.67 2.57 15.74
C ALA A 279 13.60 1.83 16.56
N LEU A 280 14.02 1.16 17.63
CA LEU A 280 13.09 0.53 18.55
C LEU A 280 12.25 1.60 19.28
N LEU A 281 10.93 1.42 19.33
CA LEU A 281 10.02 2.33 20.01
C LEU A 281 10.45 2.58 21.48
N LYS A 282 10.89 1.52 22.20
CA LYS A 282 11.39 1.61 23.59
C LYS A 282 12.53 2.59 23.78
N ASP A 283 13.29 2.91 22.74
CA ASP A 283 14.38 3.88 22.79
C ASP A 283 13.91 5.27 22.37
N VAL A 284 13.10 5.36 21.33
CA VAL A 284 12.56 6.64 20.83
C VAL A 284 11.66 7.30 21.87
N LYS A 285 10.84 6.55 22.61
CA LYS A 285 9.95 7.10 23.64
C LYS A 285 10.69 7.82 24.79
N LYS A 286 11.95 7.45 25.06
CA LYS A 286 12.78 8.11 26.08
C LYS A 286 13.13 9.56 25.70
N GLU A 287 13.11 9.89 24.42
CA GLU A 287 13.42 11.22 23.90
C GLU A 287 12.25 12.19 24.02
N LYS A 288 11.04 11.70 24.28
CA LYS A 288 9.79 12.48 24.40
C LYS A 288 9.63 13.50 23.26
N ILE A 289 9.80 13.04 22.02
CA ILE A 289 9.68 13.87 20.84
C ILE A 289 8.22 14.33 20.73
N ALA A 290 7.97 15.63 20.93
CA ALA A 290 6.65 16.22 20.80
C ALA A 290 6.16 16.13 19.35
N ILE A 291 4.85 15.94 19.17
CA ILE A 291 4.20 15.87 17.88
C ILE A 291 3.13 16.94 17.74
N ASP A 292 2.93 17.45 16.55
CA ASP A 292 1.88 18.41 16.19
C ASP A 292 0.71 17.72 15.50
N GLU A 293 0.98 16.58 14.84
CA GLU A 293 -0.02 15.81 14.12
C GLU A 293 0.22 14.31 14.23
N ALA A 294 -0.86 13.55 14.30
CA ALA A 294 -0.90 12.11 14.20
C ALA A 294 -1.81 11.71 13.03
N PHE A 295 -1.36 10.83 12.16
CA PHE A 295 -2.14 10.35 11.01
C PHE A 295 -2.29 8.83 11.00
N LEU A 296 -3.54 8.38 10.99
CA LEU A 296 -3.93 6.97 10.80
C LEU A 296 -4.72 6.82 9.50
N GLY A 297 -4.20 6.08 8.54
CA GLY A 297 -4.86 5.93 7.25
C GLY A 297 -3.94 5.44 6.14
N SER A 298 -4.26 5.82 4.92
CA SER A 298 -3.60 5.45 3.67
C SER A 298 -3.80 3.99 3.24
N CYS A 299 -3.18 3.62 2.11
CA CYS A 299 -3.20 2.25 1.58
C CYS A 299 -2.51 1.22 2.48
N ASN A 300 -1.64 1.67 3.38
CA ASN A 300 -0.91 0.74 4.25
C ASN A 300 -1.70 0.39 5.51
N ASN A 301 -2.23 1.37 6.25
CA ASN A 301 -2.90 1.15 7.55
C ASN A 301 -4.16 2.02 7.73
N GLY A 302 -5.16 1.82 6.92
CA GLY A 302 -6.48 2.47 7.03
C GLY A 302 -7.62 1.46 7.01
N ARG A 303 -7.34 0.16 7.19
CA ARG A 303 -8.31 -0.93 7.18
C ARG A 303 -8.99 -1.09 8.54
N ILE A 304 -9.99 -1.95 8.58
CA ILE A 304 -10.84 -2.09 9.78
C ILE A 304 -10.03 -2.52 11.02
N GLU A 305 -9.04 -3.39 10.87
CA GLU A 305 -8.20 -3.85 11.98
C GLU A 305 -7.36 -2.73 12.58
N ASP A 306 -6.79 -1.85 11.74
CA ASP A 306 -6.05 -0.67 12.17
C ASP A 306 -6.94 0.31 12.96
N LEU A 307 -8.17 0.52 12.45
CA LEU A 307 -9.15 1.42 13.09
C LEU A 307 -9.63 0.85 14.43
N ARG A 308 -9.84 -0.47 14.53
CA ARG A 308 -10.18 -1.15 15.79
C ARG A 308 -9.09 -0.95 16.85
N VAL A 309 -7.84 -1.19 16.47
CA VAL A 309 -6.68 -0.99 17.36
C VAL A 309 -6.62 0.45 17.87
N ALA A 310 -6.75 1.42 16.99
CA ALA A 310 -6.71 2.83 17.38
C ALA A 310 -7.90 3.20 18.28
N ALA A 311 -9.11 2.78 17.93
CA ALA A 311 -10.32 3.05 18.73
C ALA A 311 -10.24 2.47 20.14
N GLU A 312 -9.70 1.26 20.30
CA GLU A 312 -9.54 0.63 21.63
C GLU A 312 -8.54 1.42 22.48
N ILE A 313 -7.46 1.92 21.90
CA ILE A 313 -6.44 2.72 22.60
C ILE A 313 -7.01 4.08 23.07
N VAL A 314 -7.81 4.74 22.23
CA VAL A 314 -8.33 6.09 22.55
C VAL A 314 -9.65 6.09 23.31
N LYS A 315 -10.32 4.95 23.44
CA LYS A 315 -11.64 4.81 24.05
C LYS A 315 -11.71 5.41 25.45
N GLY A 316 -12.62 6.37 25.65
CA GLY A 316 -12.80 7.08 26.91
C GLY A 316 -11.68 8.03 27.28
N LYS A 317 -10.73 8.30 26.37
CA LYS A 317 -9.63 9.25 26.57
C LYS A 317 -9.79 10.43 25.60
N GLN A 318 -8.93 11.44 25.73
CA GLN A 318 -8.90 12.62 24.86
C GLN A 318 -7.52 12.77 24.22
N VAL A 319 -7.51 13.08 22.94
CA VAL A 319 -6.30 13.48 22.20
C VAL A 319 -5.70 14.71 22.85
N ASP A 320 -4.37 14.79 22.94
CA ASP A 320 -3.70 15.99 23.45
C ASP A 320 -4.16 17.22 22.66
N PRO A 321 -4.58 18.31 23.33
CA PRO A 321 -5.14 19.48 22.65
C PRO A 321 -4.18 20.19 21.69
N LYS A 322 -2.89 19.85 21.71
CA LYS A 322 -1.89 20.36 20.76
C LYS A 322 -1.75 19.51 19.52
N VAL A 323 -2.36 18.31 19.50
CA VAL A 323 -2.20 17.35 18.40
C VAL A 323 -3.45 17.32 17.53
N ARG A 324 -3.27 17.42 16.23
CA ARG A 324 -4.29 17.09 15.24
C ARG A 324 -4.24 15.59 14.99
N PHE A 325 -5.24 14.83 15.43
CA PHE A 325 -5.34 13.41 15.11
C PHE A 325 -6.25 13.20 13.90
N ILE A 326 -5.66 12.91 12.75
CA ILE A 326 -6.36 12.70 11.46
C ILE A 326 -6.50 11.22 11.20
N VAL A 327 -7.73 10.79 10.86
CA VAL A 327 -8.05 9.39 10.53
C VAL A 327 -8.72 9.33 9.16
N ALA A 328 -8.18 8.55 8.24
CA ALA A 328 -8.73 8.33 6.90
C ALA A 328 -8.93 6.83 6.64
N PRO A 329 -10.19 6.32 6.70
CA PRO A 329 -10.48 4.92 6.36
C PRO A 329 -10.09 4.59 4.92
N ALA A 330 -9.63 3.36 4.68
CA ALA A 330 -9.08 2.96 3.39
C ALA A 330 -10.12 2.88 2.26
N SER A 331 -11.38 2.52 2.57
CA SER A 331 -12.46 2.48 1.60
C SER A 331 -13.80 2.82 2.23
N LYS A 332 -14.80 3.07 1.38
CA LYS A 332 -16.18 3.29 1.81
C LYS A 332 -16.77 2.07 2.53
N ALA A 333 -16.39 0.86 2.11
CA ALA A 333 -16.81 -0.37 2.77
C ALA A 333 -16.25 -0.44 4.20
N VAL A 334 -14.95 -0.19 4.36
CA VAL A 334 -14.30 -0.08 5.68
C VAL A 334 -14.92 1.03 6.53
N TYR A 335 -15.22 2.18 5.94
CA TYR A 335 -15.82 3.30 6.66
C TYR A 335 -17.22 2.94 7.20
N ILE A 336 -18.06 2.30 6.37
CA ILE A 336 -19.41 1.84 6.77
C ILE A 336 -19.29 0.81 7.90
N GLN A 337 -18.42 -0.18 7.75
CA GLN A 337 -18.18 -1.18 8.79
C GLN A 337 -17.72 -0.52 10.11
N ALA A 338 -16.80 0.43 10.04
CA ALA A 338 -16.32 1.17 11.22
C ALA A 338 -17.41 2.02 11.89
N LEU A 339 -18.39 2.52 11.11
CA LEU A 339 -19.59 3.18 11.65
C LEU A 339 -20.50 2.18 12.38
N GLU A 340 -20.75 1.03 11.78
CA GLU A 340 -21.62 -0.02 12.35
C GLU A 340 -21.03 -0.60 13.65
N GLU A 341 -19.70 -0.71 13.73
CA GLU A 341 -18.98 -1.15 14.94
C GLU A 341 -18.83 -0.03 16.01
N GLY A 342 -19.23 1.22 15.73
CA GLY A 342 -19.09 2.35 16.65
C GLY A 342 -17.67 2.91 16.76
N ILE A 343 -16.76 2.43 15.92
CA ILE A 343 -15.33 2.83 15.90
C ILE A 343 -15.21 4.32 15.57
N ILE A 344 -15.92 4.79 14.54
CA ILE A 344 -15.88 6.19 14.12
C ILE A 344 -16.35 7.10 15.24
N THR A 345 -17.44 6.73 15.93
CA THR A 345 -17.94 7.49 17.09
C THR A 345 -16.86 7.58 18.18
N THR A 346 -16.26 6.45 18.54
CA THR A 346 -15.20 6.39 19.55
C THR A 346 -14.01 7.30 19.20
N LEU A 347 -13.54 7.26 17.96
CA LEU A 347 -12.44 8.11 17.48
C LEU A 347 -12.82 9.60 17.54
N MET A 348 -14.03 9.97 17.10
CA MET A 348 -14.49 11.37 17.13
C MET A 348 -14.69 11.87 18.56
N GLU A 349 -15.25 11.06 19.46
CA GLU A 349 -15.38 11.40 20.89
C GLU A 349 -14.03 11.62 21.55
N ALA A 350 -12.98 10.90 21.11
CA ALA A 350 -11.61 11.12 21.57
C ALA A 350 -10.97 12.40 20.98
N GLY A 351 -11.59 13.06 20.00
CA GLY A 351 -11.09 14.28 19.37
C GLY A 351 -10.40 14.08 18.03
N ALA A 352 -10.52 12.89 17.41
CA ALA A 352 -9.98 12.66 16.08
C ALA A 352 -10.82 13.36 14.99
N MET A 353 -10.15 13.85 13.95
CA MET A 353 -10.75 14.35 12.72
C MET A 353 -10.85 13.21 11.71
N VAL A 354 -12.04 12.63 11.56
CA VAL A 354 -12.27 11.56 10.60
C VAL A 354 -12.57 12.15 9.22
N MET A 355 -11.75 11.78 8.24
CA MET A 355 -11.80 12.29 6.87
C MET A 355 -12.55 11.30 5.95
N ASN A 356 -12.84 11.72 4.72
CA ASN A 356 -13.28 10.81 3.68
C ASN A 356 -12.16 9.83 3.28
N CYS A 357 -12.55 8.73 2.63
CA CYS A 357 -11.63 7.69 2.18
C CYS A 357 -10.72 8.19 1.06
N ASN A 358 -9.45 8.45 1.37
CA ASN A 358 -8.43 8.91 0.42
C ASN A 358 -7.02 8.74 0.96
N CYS A 359 -5.99 9.08 0.16
CA CYS A 359 -4.60 9.06 0.57
C CYS A 359 -4.24 10.13 1.62
N SER A 360 -5.01 11.23 1.73
CA SER A 360 -4.83 12.28 2.73
C SER A 360 -3.39 12.82 2.80
N VAL A 361 -2.90 13.10 4.00
CA VAL A 361 -1.55 13.62 4.23
C VAL A 361 -0.44 12.69 3.73
N CYS A 362 -0.69 11.39 3.56
CA CYS A 362 0.31 10.48 3.00
C CYS A 362 0.76 10.87 1.58
N TRP A 363 -0.12 11.47 0.79
CA TRP A 363 0.20 12.07 -0.50
C TRP A 363 0.86 13.46 -0.37
N GLY A 364 0.55 14.20 0.72
CA GLY A 364 1.15 15.47 1.05
C GLY A 364 0.63 16.68 0.26
N SER A 365 -0.53 16.58 -0.36
CA SER A 365 -1.13 17.67 -1.12
C SER A 365 -2.55 18.02 -0.71
N CYS A 366 -3.19 17.24 0.15
CA CYS A 366 -4.52 17.55 0.68
C CYS A 366 -4.73 16.96 2.07
N GLN A 367 -5.75 17.46 2.79
CA GLN A 367 -6.29 16.93 4.04
C GLN A 367 -5.24 16.57 5.11
N GLY A 368 -4.72 17.58 5.81
CA GLY A 368 -3.79 17.41 6.91
C GLY A 368 -2.32 17.65 6.56
N VAL A 369 -2.06 18.50 5.58
CA VAL A 369 -0.69 18.93 5.24
C VAL A 369 -0.08 19.68 6.41
N ILE A 370 1.15 19.29 6.80
CA ILE A 370 1.87 19.89 7.93
C ILE A 370 2.71 21.12 7.54
N GLY A 371 2.76 22.07 8.47
CA GLY A 371 3.49 23.34 8.32
C GLY A 371 4.99 23.23 8.60
N GLU A 372 5.66 24.39 8.56
CA GLU A 372 7.10 24.47 8.82
C GLU A 372 7.45 24.01 10.26
N ASN A 373 8.47 23.17 10.38
CA ASN A 373 8.99 22.61 11.62
C ASN A 373 8.00 21.75 12.42
N GLU A 374 6.80 21.48 11.92
CA GLU A 374 5.87 20.56 12.56
C GLU A 374 6.37 19.10 12.49
N VAL A 375 5.97 18.31 13.47
CA VAL A 375 6.29 16.89 13.60
C VAL A 375 5.04 16.05 13.45
N LEU A 376 5.06 15.15 12.47
CA LEU A 376 4.01 14.20 12.19
C LEU A 376 4.45 12.79 12.58
N ILE A 377 3.62 12.05 13.32
CA ILE A 377 3.70 10.59 13.40
C ILE A 377 2.61 9.96 12.53
N SER A 378 2.96 8.97 11.70
CA SER A 378 2.08 8.55 10.62
C SER A 378 2.13 7.06 10.33
N THR A 379 1.00 6.51 9.96
CA THR A 379 0.91 5.21 9.27
C THR A 379 1.10 5.33 7.75
N GLY A 380 1.46 6.49 7.23
CA GLY A 380 1.83 6.69 5.84
C GLY A 380 3.04 5.87 5.42
N THR A 381 3.36 5.86 4.13
CA THR A 381 4.36 4.96 3.57
C THR A 381 5.75 5.57 3.46
N ARG A 382 5.87 6.89 3.40
CA ARG A 382 7.11 7.62 3.12
C ARG A 382 7.31 8.80 4.06
N ASN A 383 8.57 9.14 4.34
CA ASN A 383 8.96 10.18 5.28
C ASN A 383 10.08 11.12 4.79
N PHE A 384 10.37 11.14 3.48
CA PHE A 384 11.37 12.07 2.94
C PHE A 384 10.94 13.54 3.08
N LYS A 385 11.91 14.46 3.03
CA LYS A 385 11.67 15.89 3.18
C LYS A 385 10.57 16.42 2.26
N GLY A 386 9.60 17.11 2.83
CA GLY A 386 8.47 17.69 2.10
C GLY A 386 7.40 16.67 1.70
N ARG A 387 7.47 15.41 2.14
CA ARG A 387 6.47 14.39 1.78
C ARG A 387 5.06 14.72 2.26
N ALA A 388 4.93 15.24 3.47
CA ALA A 388 3.63 15.53 4.08
C ALA A 388 3.32 17.03 4.19
N GLY A 389 4.11 17.89 3.53
CA GLY A 389 3.92 19.34 3.59
C GLY A 389 5.24 20.12 3.50
N ALA A 390 5.50 21.00 4.46
CA ALA A 390 6.68 21.86 4.43
C ALA A 390 8.00 21.05 4.46
N PRO A 391 9.03 21.43 3.67
CA PRO A 391 10.31 20.72 3.66
C PRO A 391 11.07 20.71 4.98
N SER A 392 10.77 21.63 5.91
CA SER A 392 11.36 21.69 7.25
C SER A 392 10.64 20.80 8.26
N SER A 393 9.48 20.26 7.92
CA SER A 393 8.71 19.34 8.78
C SER A 393 9.39 17.98 8.89
N LYS A 394 9.01 17.22 9.93
CA LYS A 394 9.56 15.91 10.20
C LYS A 394 8.46 14.87 10.26
N VAL A 395 8.62 13.79 9.49
CA VAL A 395 7.68 12.68 9.44
C VAL A 395 8.30 11.44 10.06
N TYR A 396 7.65 10.91 11.10
CA TYR A 396 7.95 9.62 11.72
C TYR A 396 6.94 8.58 11.26
N LEU A 397 7.39 7.37 10.96
CA LEU A 397 6.50 6.28 10.58
C LEU A 397 6.40 5.26 11.71
N ALA A 398 5.17 4.82 12.01
CA ALA A 398 4.92 3.85 13.07
C ALA A 398 3.62 3.07 12.83
N SER A 399 3.35 2.04 13.64
CA SER A 399 2.10 1.27 13.64
C SER A 399 0.90 2.11 14.08
N ALA A 400 -0.31 1.67 13.76
CA ALA A 400 -1.56 2.31 14.17
C ALA A 400 -1.64 2.49 15.70
N ALA A 401 -1.17 1.50 16.45
CA ALA A 401 -1.14 1.55 17.91
C ALA A 401 -0.22 2.66 18.44
N THR A 402 0.99 2.76 17.92
CA THR A 402 1.95 3.80 18.28
C THR A 402 1.44 5.19 17.90
N VAL A 403 0.81 5.34 16.75
CA VAL A 403 0.21 6.61 16.29
C VAL A 403 -0.91 7.04 17.24
N ALA A 404 -1.85 6.14 17.57
CA ALA A 404 -2.97 6.44 18.46
C ALA A 404 -2.51 6.79 19.90
N ALA A 405 -1.56 6.03 20.45
CA ALA A 405 -0.98 6.31 21.75
C ALA A 405 -0.24 7.66 21.79
N SER A 406 0.51 7.96 20.73
CA SER A 406 1.21 9.24 20.62
C SER A 406 0.26 10.43 20.51
N ALA A 407 -0.89 10.26 19.82
CA ALA A 407 -1.92 11.29 19.72
C ALA A 407 -2.51 11.66 21.10
N LEU A 408 -2.68 10.68 21.98
CA LEU A 408 -3.13 10.91 23.34
C LEU A 408 -2.08 11.60 24.20
N ALA A 409 -0.81 11.22 24.02
CA ALA A 409 0.28 11.68 24.88
C ALA A 409 0.87 13.03 24.48
N GLY A 410 0.71 13.46 23.22
CA GLY A 410 1.35 14.66 22.66
C GLY A 410 2.82 14.47 22.30
N TYR A 411 3.35 13.26 22.40
CA TYR A 411 4.73 12.89 22.02
C TYR A 411 4.79 11.42 21.60
N ILE A 412 5.87 11.03 20.93
CA ILE A 412 6.04 9.65 20.41
C ILE A 412 6.15 8.67 21.58
N THR A 413 5.18 7.75 21.68
CA THR A 413 5.11 6.70 22.71
C THR A 413 4.28 5.49 22.25
N GLY A 414 4.29 4.41 23.06
CA GLY A 414 3.49 3.21 22.86
C GLY A 414 2.21 3.18 23.69
N PRO A 415 1.30 2.21 23.42
CA PRO A 415 0.00 2.12 24.09
C PRO A 415 0.06 1.73 25.59
N GLU A 416 1.19 1.29 26.10
CA GLU A 416 1.34 0.77 27.45
C GLU A 416 1.73 1.83 28.50
N ASP A 417 1.89 3.06 28.11
CA ASP A 417 2.37 4.13 29.01
C ASP A 417 1.17 5.10 29.38
#